data_b18086174ec3ce5fc9fa4ad9d2a27c47
#
_entry.id   b18086174ec3ce5fc9fa4ad9d2a27c47
#
_cell.length_a   1.000
_cell.length_b   1.000
_cell.length_c   1.000
_cell.angle_alpha   90.00
_cell.angle_beta   90.00
_cell.angle_gamma   90.00
#
_symmetry.space_group_name_H-M   'P 1'
#
loop_
_entity.id
_entity.type
_entity.pdbx_description
1 polymer ?
#
loop_
_entity_poly.entity_id
_entity_poly.type
_entity_poly.pdbx_seq_one_letter_code
_entity_poly.pdbx_strand_id
1 'polypeptide(L)'
;MNTTERQAPELRVREWIGGDGGSIAPVALSDLGTGPKILFAFQHWCRGCHVHGFPTLQKLYGALSPKGVGFAVIQTVFEGADENTFDTLRVNQLKYDLPLAFGHDEPPTGQTLPTFMEDYRTRGTPWFTVIDAGGRIVFSDFHLDADTLIADLSQA
;
A
#
# COMPACT_ATOMS: atom_id res chain seq x y z
N MET A 1 -2.56 -12.85 -15.83
CA MET A 1 -3.10 -12.40 -14.56
C MET A 1 -2.51 -13.20 -13.42
N ASN A 2 -2.15 -12.54 -12.39
CA ASN A 2 -1.65 -13.22 -11.22
C ASN A 2 -2.80 -13.87 -10.48
N THR A 3 -2.82 -15.19 -10.45
CA THR A 3 -3.98 -15.96 -10.00
C THR A 3 -3.89 -16.41 -8.56
N THR A 4 -3.03 -15.79 -7.74
CA THR A 4 -2.92 -16.19 -6.36
C THR A 4 -4.08 -15.64 -5.54
N GLU A 5 -5.28 -16.14 -5.80
CA GLU A 5 -6.43 -15.76 -5.00
C GLU A 5 -6.33 -16.46 -3.65
N ARG A 6 -5.80 -15.75 -2.69
CA ARG A 6 -5.73 -16.23 -1.33
C ARG A 6 -6.25 -15.18 -0.38
N GLN A 7 -6.65 -15.62 0.81
CA GLN A 7 -7.12 -14.70 1.83
C GLN A 7 -6.00 -13.71 2.18
N ALA A 8 -6.31 -12.42 2.19
CA ALA A 8 -5.34 -11.41 2.54
C ALA A 8 -5.01 -11.52 4.03
N PRO A 9 -3.71 -11.63 4.40
CA PRO A 9 -3.33 -11.62 5.80
C PRO A 9 -3.65 -10.28 6.45
N GLU A 10 -4.00 -10.29 7.74
CA GLU A 10 -4.15 -9.05 8.48
C GLU A 10 -2.82 -8.30 8.53
N LEU A 11 -2.87 -6.98 8.49
CA LEU A 11 -1.66 -6.16 8.51
C LEU A 11 -0.98 -6.24 9.87
N ARG A 12 0.35 -6.43 9.86
CA ARG A 12 1.17 -6.42 11.07
C ARG A 12 2.04 -5.16 11.16
N VAL A 13 1.82 -4.22 10.27
CA VAL A 13 2.51 -2.92 10.28
C VAL A 13 2.06 -2.15 11.50
N ARG A 14 2.99 -1.64 12.30
CA ARG A 14 2.69 -1.10 13.63
C ARG A 14 2.71 0.42 13.71
N GLU A 15 3.53 1.07 12.90
CA GLU A 15 3.68 2.53 12.96
C GLU A 15 2.96 3.17 11.78
N TRP A 16 2.03 4.06 12.09
CA TRP A 16 1.18 4.67 11.06
C TRP A 16 0.96 6.15 11.32
N ILE A 17 0.79 6.89 10.22
CA ILE A 17 0.23 8.23 10.25
C ILE A 17 -1.11 8.20 9.53
N GLY A 18 -2.04 9.02 10.01
CA GLY A 18 -3.33 9.19 9.36
C GLY A 18 -3.24 10.21 8.22
N GLY A 19 -4.37 10.45 7.56
CA GLY A 19 -4.42 11.34 6.42
C GLY A 19 -3.98 12.78 6.71
N ASP A 20 -4.04 13.21 7.96
CA ASP A 20 -3.58 14.53 8.40
C ASP A 20 -2.11 14.56 8.86
N GLY A 21 -1.44 13.42 8.83
CA GLY A 21 -0.04 13.30 9.23
C GLY A 21 0.19 12.98 10.69
N GLY A 22 -0.85 12.95 11.52
CA GLY A 22 -0.72 12.60 12.93
C GLY A 22 -0.58 11.09 13.12
N SER A 23 0.12 10.68 14.18
CA SER A 23 0.24 9.26 14.51
C SER A 23 -1.11 8.69 14.89
N ILE A 24 -1.39 7.47 14.40
CA ILE A 24 -2.64 6.76 14.70
C ILE A 24 -2.32 5.35 15.15
N ALA A 25 -3.33 4.69 15.71
CA ALA A 25 -3.23 3.27 16.08
C ALA A 25 -3.01 2.43 14.83
N PRO A 26 -2.43 1.22 14.97
CA PRO A 26 -2.21 0.34 13.83
C PRO A 26 -3.49 0.13 13.03
N VAL A 27 -3.35 0.20 11.70
CA VAL A 27 -4.47 0.07 10.77
C VAL A 27 -4.75 -1.40 10.53
N ALA A 28 -6.01 -1.81 10.67
CA ALA A 28 -6.49 -3.13 10.30
C ALA A 28 -7.14 -3.05 8.92
N LEU A 29 -7.21 -4.18 8.21
CA LEU A 29 -7.87 -4.20 6.90
C LEU A 29 -9.31 -3.70 6.99
N SER A 30 -10.02 -4.04 8.07
CA SER A 30 -11.40 -3.59 8.26
C SER A 30 -11.53 -2.07 8.38
N ASP A 31 -10.47 -1.38 8.78
CA ASP A 31 -10.48 0.08 8.87
C ASP A 31 -10.55 0.73 7.48
N LEU A 32 -10.24 -0.02 6.44
CA LEU A 32 -10.23 0.48 5.06
C LEU A 32 -11.59 0.32 4.37
N GLY A 33 -12.60 -0.11 5.10
CA GLY A 33 -13.96 -0.24 4.57
C GLY A 33 -14.33 -1.67 4.23
N THR A 34 -15.53 -1.83 3.66
CA THR A 34 -16.09 -3.14 3.32
C THR A 34 -15.95 -3.51 1.84
N GLY A 35 -15.51 -2.56 1.02
CA GLY A 35 -15.30 -2.79 -0.40
C GLY A 35 -13.91 -3.31 -0.73
N PRO A 36 -13.56 -3.27 -2.02
CA PRO A 36 -12.18 -3.61 -2.43
C PRO A 36 -11.16 -2.69 -1.79
N LYS A 37 -9.92 -3.16 -1.70
CA LYS A 37 -8.82 -2.39 -1.10
C LYS A 37 -7.60 -2.47 -1.98
N ILE A 38 -6.86 -1.37 -2.04
CA ILE A 38 -5.59 -1.31 -2.74
C ILE A 38 -4.52 -0.94 -1.73
N LEU A 39 -3.50 -1.79 -1.63
CA LEU A 39 -2.34 -1.55 -0.78
C LEU A 39 -1.15 -1.26 -1.68
N PHE A 40 -0.46 -0.16 -1.43
CA PHE A 40 0.71 0.24 -2.21
C PHE A 40 1.94 0.21 -1.33
N ALA A 41 2.94 -0.56 -1.71
CA ALA A 41 4.19 -0.66 -0.97
C ALA A 41 5.29 0.12 -1.70
N PHE A 42 6.07 0.89 -0.94
CA PHE A 42 7.13 1.73 -1.48
C PHE A 42 8.33 1.79 -0.54
N GLN A 43 9.40 2.40 -1.03
CA GLN A 43 10.50 2.89 -0.21
C GLN A 43 10.83 4.31 -0.68
N HIS A 44 11.15 5.19 0.27
CA HIS A 44 11.41 6.60 -0.04
C HIS A 44 12.51 6.76 -1.10
N TRP A 45 13.54 5.97 -1.05
CA TRP A 45 14.67 6.07 -1.99
C TRP A 45 14.44 5.36 -3.32
N CYS A 46 13.30 4.72 -3.49
CA CYS A 46 13.00 3.90 -4.68
C CYS A 46 12.59 4.78 -5.85
N ARG A 47 13.45 4.87 -6.87
CA ARG A 47 13.16 5.69 -8.05
C ARG A 47 11.87 5.29 -8.76
N GLY A 48 11.67 3.98 -8.98
CA GLY A 48 10.45 3.49 -9.64
C GLY A 48 9.19 3.83 -8.87
N CYS A 49 9.28 3.91 -7.54
CA CYS A 49 8.14 4.31 -6.72
C CYS A 49 7.70 5.74 -7.02
N HIS A 50 8.67 6.63 -7.26
CA HIS A 50 8.38 8.04 -7.54
C HIS A 50 8.00 8.29 -8.99
N VAL A 51 8.66 7.59 -9.92
CA VAL A 51 8.45 7.80 -11.36
C VAL A 51 7.16 7.12 -11.84
N HIS A 52 6.87 5.93 -11.34
CA HIS A 52 5.73 5.14 -11.82
C HIS A 52 4.71 4.82 -10.73
N GLY A 53 5.17 4.43 -9.54
CA GLY A 53 4.29 3.93 -8.48
C GLY A 53 3.32 4.97 -7.96
N PHE A 54 3.80 6.04 -7.39
CA PHE A 54 2.94 7.08 -6.84
C PHE A 54 2.03 7.73 -7.89
N PRO A 55 2.49 8.05 -9.11
CA PRO A 55 1.57 8.56 -10.13
C PRO A 55 0.43 7.60 -10.46
N THR A 56 0.71 6.30 -10.54
CA THR A 56 -0.35 5.30 -10.73
C THR A 56 -1.31 5.29 -9.55
N LEU A 57 -0.77 5.33 -8.33
CA LEU A 57 -1.60 5.35 -7.13
C LEU A 57 -2.50 6.59 -7.07
N GLN A 58 -1.96 7.77 -7.43
CA GLN A 58 -2.76 9.00 -7.47
C GLN A 58 -3.97 8.86 -8.39
N LYS A 59 -3.75 8.26 -9.54
CA LYS A 59 -4.81 8.04 -10.52
C LYS A 59 -5.87 7.08 -9.96
N LEU A 60 -5.43 5.99 -9.36
CA LEU A 60 -6.34 5.02 -8.74
C LEU A 60 -7.14 5.66 -7.60
N TYR A 61 -6.47 6.38 -6.74
CA TYR A 61 -7.10 7.02 -5.59
C TYR A 61 -8.17 8.01 -6.01
N GLY A 62 -7.83 8.89 -6.97
CA GLY A 62 -8.77 9.89 -7.45
C GLY A 62 -10.01 9.29 -8.09
N ALA A 63 -9.87 8.18 -8.80
CA ALA A 63 -10.98 7.55 -9.50
C ALA A 63 -11.80 6.62 -8.60
N LEU A 64 -11.16 5.91 -7.67
CA LEU A 64 -11.80 4.80 -6.97
C LEU A 64 -12.13 5.09 -5.51
N SER A 65 -11.46 6.04 -4.87
CA SER A 65 -11.80 6.40 -3.50
C SER A 65 -13.27 6.85 -3.36
N PRO A 66 -13.81 7.67 -4.28
CA PRO A 66 -15.23 8.02 -4.19
C PRO A 66 -16.18 6.84 -4.40
N LYS A 67 -15.68 5.71 -4.89
CA LYS A 67 -16.51 4.52 -5.16
C LYS A 67 -16.42 3.48 -4.05
N GLY A 68 -15.84 3.84 -2.91
CA GLY A 68 -15.79 2.94 -1.77
C GLY A 68 -14.60 2.00 -1.75
N VAL A 69 -13.60 2.21 -2.60
CA VAL A 69 -12.35 1.44 -2.54
C VAL A 69 -11.47 2.02 -1.45
N GLY A 70 -10.98 1.17 -0.56
CA GLY A 70 -10.08 1.57 0.52
C GLY A 70 -8.62 1.58 0.05
N PHE A 71 -7.81 2.44 0.65
CA PHE A 71 -6.40 2.59 0.28
C PHE A 71 -5.52 2.69 1.51
N ALA A 72 -4.36 2.07 1.45
CA ALA A 72 -3.29 2.29 2.43
C ALA A 72 -1.95 2.22 1.71
N VAL A 73 -0.99 3.00 2.21
CA VAL A 73 0.38 3.02 1.68
C VAL A 73 1.30 2.50 2.77
N ILE A 74 2.26 1.66 2.40
CA ILE A 74 3.16 1.05 3.36
C ILE A 74 4.59 1.21 2.86
N GLN A 75 5.45 1.85 3.67
CA GLN A 75 6.87 1.84 3.41
C GLN A 75 7.43 0.53 3.96
N THR A 76 7.74 -0.40 3.06
CA THR A 76 8.25 -1.71 3.43
C THR A 76 9.77 -1.69 3.32
N VAL A 77 10.44 -1.58 4.47
CA VAL A 77 11.89 -1.34 4.52
C VAL A 77 12.63 -2.66 4.53
N PHE A 78 13.07 -3.10 3.36
CA PHE A 78 13.89 -4.31 3.26
C PHE A 78 15.37 -3.99 2.99
N GLU A 79 15.68 -2.71 2.77
CA GLU A 79 17.05 -2.21 2.60
C GLU A 79 17.04 -0.70 2.83
N GLY A 80 18.23 -0.11 3.04
CA GLY A 80 18.35 1.33 3.15
C GLY A 80 17.61 1.94 4.33
N ALA A 81 17.67 1.33 5.51
CA ALA A 81 16.93 1.81 6.67
C ALA A 81 17.27 3.26 7.03
N ASP A 82 18.49 3.71 6.75
CA ASP A 82 18.90 5.08 7.07
C ASP A 82 18.21 6.13 6.21
N GLU A 83 17.81 5.78 4.99
CA GLU A 83 17.10 6.68 4.08
C GLU A 83 15.59 6.49 4.16
N ASN A 84 15.15 5.27 4.41
CA ASN A 84 13.73 4.92 4.42
C ASN A 84 13.20 4.95 5.84
N THR A 85 13.04 6.16 6.38
CA THR A 85 12.68 6.37 7.78
C THR A 85 11.19 6.65 7.95
N PHE A 86 10.73 6.57 9.19
CA PHE A 86 9.35 6.90 9.52
C PHE A 86 8.98 8.32 9.07
N ASP A 87 9.89 9.27 9.22
CA ASP A 87 9.62 10.66 8.87
C ASP A 87 9.32 10.85 7.39
N THR A 88 9.82 9.96 6.53
CA THR A 88 9.57 10.07 5.08
C THR A 88 8.13 9.74 4.71
N LEU A 89 7.35 9.16 5.61
CA LEU A 89 5.93 8.92 5.35
C LEU A 89 5.20 10.25 5.07
N ARG A 90 5.38 11.19 5.97
CA ARG A 90 4.70 12.50 5.83
C ARG A 90 5.22 13.27 4.61
N VAL A 91 6.53 13.18 4.35
CA VAL A 91 7.14 13.81 3.18
C VAL A 91 6.43 13.35 1.90
N ASN A 92 6.27 12.04 1.74
CA ASN A 92 5.66 11.49 0.54
C ASN A 92 4.14 11.68 0.50
N GLN A 93 3.49 11.62 1.64
CA GLN A 93 2.06 11.88 1.75
C GLN A 93 1.73 13.29 1.23
N LEU A 94 2.52 14.29 1.62
CA LEU A 94 2.34 15.66 1.17
C LEU A 94 2.77 15.84 -0.28
N LYS A 95 3.90 15.24 -0.67
CA LYS A 95 4.43 15.38 -2.02
C LYS A 95 3.41 14.90 -3.07
N TYR A 96 2.71 13.83 -2.78
CA TYR A 96 1.77 13.23 -3.73
C TYR A 96 0.31 13.56 -3.44
N ASP A 97 0.06 14.40 -2.44
CA ASP A 97 -1.28 14.84 -2.08
C ASP A 97 -2.23 13.65 -1.87
N LEU A 98 -1.80 12.73 -1.01
CA LEU A 98 -2.55 11.52 -0.70
C LEU A 98 -2.96 11.53 0.77
N PRO A 99 -4.14 12.10 1.11
CA PRO A 99 -4.60 12.19 2.49
C PRO A 99 -5.20 10.88 2.97
N LEU A 100 -4.35 9.86 3.06
CA LEU A 100 -4.73 8.52 3.47
C LEU A 100 -3.63 7.97 4.40
N ALA A 101 -3.90 6.83 5.02
CA ALA A 101 -2.97 6.25 5.99
C ALA A 101 -1.69 5.76 5.33
N PHE A 102 -0.55 6.14 5.91
CA PHE A 102 0.77 5.65 5.51
C PHE A 102 1.38 4.89 6.70
N GLY A 103 1.86 3.69 6.44
CA GLY A 103 2.50 2.84 7.46
C GLY A 103 3.98 2.67 7.21
N HIS A 104 4.72 2.45 8.28
CA HIS A 104 6.17 2.22 8.24
C HIS A 104 6.47 0.85 8.80
N ASP A 105 7.12 0.02 8.02
CA ASP A 105 7.29 -1.39 8.32
C ASP A 105 8.75 -1.79 8.18
N GLU A 106 9.45 -1.85 9.31
CA GLU A 106 10.81 -2.35 9.37
C GLU A 106 10.80 -3.78 9.87
N PRO A 107 11.84 -4.58 9.55
CA PRO A 107 11.93 -5.93 10.08
C PRO A 107 11.87 -5.94 11.60
N PRO A 108 11.04 -6.81 12.20
CA PRO A 108 11.04 -6.96 13.65
C PRO A 108 12.42 -7.42 14.15
N THR A 109 12.72 -7.16 15.40
CA THR A 109 13.99 -7.56 16.02
C THR A 109 14.26 -9.04 15.75
N GLY A 110 15.43 -9.33 15.19
CA GLY A 110 15.83 -10.71 14.89
C GLY A 110 15.32 -11.24 13.54
N GLN A 111 14.54 -10.44 12.82
CA GLN A 111 14.02 -10.82 11.51
C GLN A 111 14.76 -10.05 10.40
N THR A 112 14.75 -10.59 9.18
CA THR A 112 15.42 -9.97 8.05
C THR A 112 14.45 -9.26 7.11
N LEU A 113 13.16 -9.61 7.16
CA LEU A 113 12.15 -9.04 6.26
C LEU A 113 11.13 -8.22 7.04
N PRO A 114 10.67 -7.10 6.46
CA PRO A 114 9.52 -6.41 7.03
C PRO A 114 8.27 -7.29 6.93
N THR A 115 7.33 -7.07 7.84
CA THR A 115 6.18 -7.97 7.96
C THR A 115 5.31 -7.99 6.72
N PHE A 116 5.12 -6.84 6.08
CA PHE A 116 4.29 -6.77 4.88
C PHE A 116 4.90 -7.57 3.74
N MET A 117 6.22 -7.43 3.55
CA MET A 117 6.93 -8.18 2.51
C MET A 117 6.79 -9.68 2.73
N GLU A 118 6.93 -10.13 3.97
CA GLU A 118 6.82 -11.53 4.31
C GLU A 118 5.39 -12.05 4.09
N ASP A 119 4.40 -11.34 4.65
CA ASP A 119 3.01 -11.80 4.65
C ASP A 119 2.36 -11.71 3.27
N TYR A 120 2.66 -10.65 2.52
CA TYR A 120 2.05 -10.41 1.21
C TYR A 120 2.93 -10.89 0.07
N ARG A 121 4.10 -11.44 0.39
CA ARG A 121 5.01 -12.05 -0.60
C ARG A 121 5.40 -11.07 -1.68
N THR A 122 5.64 -9.81 -1.31
CA THR A 122 6.10 -8.81 -2.24
C THR A 122 7.57 -9.06 -2.57
N ARG A 123 7.97 -8.72 -3.79
CA ARG A 123 9.33 -9.01 -4.27
C ARG A 123 10.16 -7.75 -4.48
N GLY A 124 9.69 -6.63 -3.99
CA GLY A 124 10.37 -5.35 -4.11
C GLY A 124 9.38 -4.21 -4.12
N THR A 125 9.82 -3.05 -4.57
CA THR A 125 9.01 -1.84 -4.69
C THR A 125 9.23 -1.16 -6.03
N PRO A 126 8.23 -0.44 -6.58
CA PRO A 126 6.87 -0.32 -6.05
C PRO A 126 6.11 -1.63 -6.15
N TRP A 127 5.12 -1.84 -5.30
CA TRP A 127 4.31 -3.06 -5.34
C TRP A 127 2.85 -2.73 -5.08
N PHE A 128 1.97 -3.28 -5.89
CA PHE A 128 0.51 -3.09 -5.76
C PHE A 128 -0.13 -4.41 -5.37
N THR A 129 -1.01 -4.36 -4.39
CA THR A 129 -1.83 -5.50 -3.99
C THR A 129 -3.28 -5.05 -4.02
N VAL A 130 -4.12 -5.79 -4.72
CA VAL A 130 -5.56 -5.52 -4.79
C VAL A 130 -6.27 -6.64 -4.06
N ILE A 131 -7.12 -6.26 -3.12
CA ILE A 131 -7.94 -7.18 -2.31
C ILE A 131 -9.39 -6.93 -2.71
N ASP A 132 -10.12 -7.99 -3.03
CA ASP A 132 -11.54 -7.83 -3.39
C ASP A 132 -12.39 -7.64 -2.13
N ALA A 133 -13.69 -7.37 -2.33
CA ALA A 133 -14.61 -7.15 -1.22
C ALA A 133 -14.74 -8.37 -0.31
N GLY A 134 -14.42 -9.54 -0.79
CA GLY A 134 -14.43 -10.77 -0.01
C GLY A 134 -13.17 -11.02 0.80
N GLY A 135 -12.19 -10.12 0.72
CA GLY A 135 -10.95 -10.24 1.47
C GLY A 135 -9.86 -11.07 0.78
N ARG A 136 -10.02 -11.36 -0.50
CA ARG A 136 -9.04 -12.17 -1.24
C ARG A 136 -8.11 -11.29 -2.06
N ILE A 137 -6.83 -11.65 -2.10
CA ILE A 137 -5.86 -10.98 -2.97
C ILE A 137 -6.13 -11.45 -4.40
N VAL A 138 -6.49 -10.51 -5.26
CA VAL A 138 -6.80 -10.80 -6.67
C VAL A 138 -5.74 -10.26 -7.62
N PHE A 139 -4.83 -9.44 -7.13
CA PHE A 139 -3.70 -8.91 -7.92
C PHE A 139 -2.53 -8.61 -6.98
N SER A 140 -1.32 -8.94 -7.43
CA SER A 140 -0.12 -8.68 -6.64
C SER A 140 1.07 -8.63 -7.60
N ASP A 141 1.62 -7.43 -7.87
CA ASP A 141 2.73 -7.26 -8.81
C ASP A 141 3.36 -5.87 -8.69
N PHE A 142 4.50 -5.69 -9.34
CA PHE A 142 5.22 -4.42 -9.44
C PHE A 142 4.46 -3.36 -10.21
N HIS A 143 3.78 -3.75 -11.28
CA HIS A 143 3.10 -2.83 -12.18
C HIS A 143 1.62 -3.16 -12.26
N LEU A 144 0.82 -2.11 -12.34
CA LEU A 144 -0.63 -2.25 -12.40
C LEU A 144 -1.14 -1.28 -13.47
N ASP A 145 -1.99 -1.78 -14.38
CA ASP A 145 -2.66 -0.95 -15.35
C ASP A 145 -3.85 -0.27 -14.69
N ALA A 146 -3.68 1.02 -14.38
CA ALA A 146 -4.70 1.77 -13.66
C ALA A 146 -6.01 1.86 -14.42
N ASP A 147 -5.96 2.07 -15.74
CA ASP A 147 -7.18 2.22 -16.53
C ASP A 147 -8.02 0.94 -16.53
N THR A 148 -7.38 -0.20 -16.65
CA THR A 148 -8.06 -1.49 -16.60
C THR A 148 -8.70 -1.72 -15.23
N LEU A 149 -7.95 -1.48 -14.15
CA LEU A 149 -8.49 -1.68 -12.81
C LEU A 149 -9.63 -0.72 -12.50
N ILE A 150 -9.50 0.54 -12.91
CA ILE A 150 -10.56 1.53 -12.72
C ILE A 150 -11.83 1.08 -13.42
N ALA A 151 -11.71 0.61 -14.67
CA ALA A 151 -12.86 0.11 -15.40
C ALA A 151 -13.51 -1.08 -14.68
N ASP A 152 -12.70 -2.03 -14.24
CA ASP A 152 -13.20 -3.24 -13.55
C ASP A 152 -13.91 -2.91 -12.25
N LEU A 153 -13.32 -2.06 -11.42
CA LEU A 153 -13.90 -1.76 -10.11
C LEU A 153 -15.03 -0.73 -10.16
N SER A 154 -15.11 0.04 -11.24
CA SER A 154 -16.18 1.01 -11.42
C SER A 154 -17.50 0.37 -11.86
N GLN A 155 -17.46 -0.87 -12.32
CA GLN A 155 -18.64 -1.60 -12.77
C GLN A 155 -19.31 -2.40 -11.65
N ALA A 156 -18.66 -2.50 -10.50
CA ALA A 156 -19.16 -3.30 -9.39
C ALA A 156 -20.27 -2.59 -8.62
#